data_70ecf2d0ebd942e26a044c7d942b436d
#
_entry.id   70ecf2d0ebd942e26a044c7d942b436d
#
_cell.length_a   1.000
_cell.length_b   1.000
_cell.length_c   1.000
_cell.angle_alpha   90.00
_cell.angle_beta   90.00
_cell.angle_gamma   90.00
#
_symmetry.space_group_name_H-M   'P 1'
#
loop_
_entity.id
_entity.type
_entity.pdbx_description
1 polymer ?
#
loop_
_entity_poly.entity_id
_entity_poly.type
_entity_poly.pdbx_seq_one_letter_code
_entity_poly.pdbx_strand_id
1 'polypeptide(L)'
;GFIQFFDNDWDKTYAAFRLECETYPGLTAKDGFYTKRQFTDLQLDGMEHGVNVLPEIDIPAHSLAFSHYRKSLGSSKYGMHHLDLSNPEIYPFFDSLLMEYIGGPSPVFVGPEVHIGTDEYAKEEAENFRRFTDHYLKYVQSFGKRARLWGALTHAQGNTPVTSENVIMNAWYNGYADPKEMMKQGYDLISTPDGWLYIVPAAGYYYDYLNLEKLYKDWEPVQIGGELFPLGHPQILGGTFAVWNDHCGNGISEKDVHHRTFPALQVLAQKMWMGKSDVAYPDFAGLAAGTCEAPGVNLMGKISSAGEVVADYRFATDGGKDFSGNGYDFKVAKSKGKGLVLKENTAIETPIVEIGYDYTVEFEMLPSSVMKQEAVLFASPNASVVYTPDHKLGFRRDGYFYTFSHVFQPDVLVKVKVVGDAKGTSLYVNGEKVEYLGAEKKLFKNLKGKESAMYIQHTLVFPLQYIGGTENGFCGELRSLKVYNKKME
;
A
#
# COMPACT_ATOMS: atom_id res chain seq x y z
N GLY A 1 -0.52 -12.92 -6.52
CA GLY A 1 0.07 -12.62 -7.84
C GLY A 1 -0.15 -11.18 -8.21
N PHE A 2 0.93 -10.51 -8.53
CA PHE A 2 0.93 -9.13 -8.98
C PHE A 2 0.76 -9.10 -10.50
N ILE A 3 -0.22 -8.37 -11.02
CA ILE A 3 -0.36 -8.10 -12.44
C ILE A 3 -0.11 -6.62 -12.64
N GLN A 4 1.03 -6.25 -13.23
CA GLN A 4 1.19 -4.91 -13.79
C GLN A 4 0.48 -4.86 -15.13
N PHE A 5 -0.61 -4.10 -15.23
CA PHE A 5 -1.42 -3.97 -16.45
C PHE A 5 -0.79 -3.12 -17.55
N PHE A 6 0.52 -2.85 -17.49
CA PHE A 6 1.20 -1.92 -18.38
C PHE A 6 1.54 -2.46 -19.76
N ASP A 7 1.68 -3.76 -19.86
CA ASP A 7 2.03 -4.40 -21.11
C ASP A 7 1.07 -5.56 -21.36
N ASN A 8 0.49 -5.63 -22.55
CA ASN A 8 -0.29 -6.79 -22.99
C ASN A 8 0.60 -8.02 -23.21
N ASP A 9 1.92 -7.86 -23.09
CA ASP A 9 2.88 -8.93 -23.16
C ASP A 9 3.06 -9.55 -21.78
N TRP A 10 2.43 -10.70 -21.58
CA TRP A 10 2.50 -11.44 -20.31
C TRP A 10 3.92 -11.73 -19.86
N ASP A 11 4.86 -11.84 -20.79
CA ASP A 11 6.27 -12.15 -20.54
C ASP A 11 7.03 -10.97 -19.90
N LYS A 12 6.53 -9.74 -20.09
CA LYS A 12 7.08 -8.52 -19.50
C LYS A 12 6.33 -8.06 -18.26
N THR A 13 5.10 -8.55 -18.06
CA THR A 13 4.29 -8.18 -16.91
C THR A 13 4.89 -8.80 -15.65
N TYR A 14 5.16 -7.97 -14.64
CA TYR A 14 5.75 -8.45 -13.40
C TYR A 14 4.75 -9.32 -12.61
N ALA A 15 5.21 -10.46 -12.11
CA ALA A 15 4.52 -11.30 -11.13
C ALA A 15 5.54 -12.08 -10.31
N ALA A 16 5.25 -12.32 -9.03
CA ALA A 16 6.19 -12.92 -8.11
C ALA A 16 5.51 -13.87 -7.12
N PHE A 17 6.19 -14.97 -6.82
CA PHE A 17 5.84 -15.83 -5.70
C PHE A 17 6.74 -15.45 -4.50
N ARG A 18 6.14 -14.95 -3.44
CA ARG A 18 6.84 -14.27 -2.34
C ARG A 18 7.13 -15.14 -1.11
N LEU A 19 7.07 -16.46 -1.24
CA LEU A 19 7.43 -17.40 -0.19
C LEU A 19 8.56 -18.33 -0.66
N GLU A 20 9.50 -18.63 0.23
CA GLU A 20 10.58 -19.59 -0.04
C GLU A 20 9.99 -20.95 -0.45
N CYS A 21 10.43 -21.47 -1.60
CA CYS A 21 9.99 -22.74 -2.17
C CYS A 21 11.19 -23.64 -2.49
N GLU A 22 11.23 -24.81 -1.89
CA GLU A 22 12.26 -25.84 -2.14
C GLU A 22 11.79 -26.86 -3.18
N THR A 23 10.49 -27.17 -3.20
CA THR A 23 9.90 -28.13 -4.17
C THR A 23 10.13 -27.68 -5.61
N TYR A 24 10.09 -26.36 -5.84
CA TYR A 24 10.29 -25.78 -7.16
C TYR A 24 11.40 -24.71 -7.14
N PRO A 25 12.68 -25.12 -7.21
CA PRO A 25 13.82 -24.19 -7.21
C PRO A 25 13.69 -23.15 -8.32
N GLY A 26 13.78 -21.88 -7.95
CA GLY A 26 13.63 -20.75 -8.89
C GLY A 26 12.22 -20.17 -9.01
N LEU A 27 11.21 -20.74 -8.34
CA LEU A 27 9.86 -20.16 -8.22
C LEU A 27 9.87 -18.95 -7.30
N THR A 28 10.61 -19.00 -6.19
CA THR A 28 10.75 -17.88 -5.23
C THR A 28 11.28 -16.63 -5.91
N ALA A 29 10.65 -15.49 -5.65
CA ALA A 29 11.08 -14.18 -6.14
C ALA A 29 12.48 -13.83 -5.65
N LYS A 30 13.26 -13.11 -6.49
CA LYS A 30 14.65 -12.72 -6.18
C LYS A 30 14.76 -11.34 -5.53
N ASP A 31 13.77 -10.52 -5.71
CA ASP A 31 13.72 -9.11 -5.28
C ASP A 31 13.01 -8.90 -3.93
N GLY A 32 12.75 -9.98 -3.20
CA GLY A 32 12.17 -10.00 -1.85
C GLY A 32 11.18 -11.14 -1.68
N PHE A 33 11.31 -11.86 -0.57
CA PHE A 33 10.43 -12.97 -0.20
C PHE A 33 10.52 -13.21 1.31
N TYR A 34 9.55 -13.93 1.85
CA TYR A 34 9.62 -14.49 3.19
C TYR A 34 10.29 -15.86 3.14
N THR A 35 11.29 -16.11 3.99
CA THR A 35 11.71 -17.48 4.26
C THR A 35 10.58 -18.24 4.95
N LYS A 36 10.58 -19.56 4.85
CA LYS A 36 9.61 -20.40 5.56
C LYS A 36 9.57 -20.08 7.05
N ARG A 37 10.76 -19.92 7.65
CA ARG A 37 10.88 -19.57 9.06
C ARG A 37 10.27 -18.19 9.37
N GLN A 38 10.62 -17.16 8.62
CA GLN A 38 10.06 -15.82 8.83
C GLN A 38 8.53 -15.83 8.73
N PHE A 39 7.98 -16.60 7.79
CA PHE A 39 6.52 -16.66 7.63
C PHE A 39 5.85 -17.45 8.75
N THR A 40 6.50 -18.53 9.24
CA THR A 40 6.03 -19.27 10.42
C THR A 40 6.09 -18.40 11.68
N ASP A 41 7.23 -17.71 11.91
CA ASP A 41 7.42 -16.83 13.06
C ASP A 41 6.38 -15.70 13.07
N LEU A 42 6.07 -15.10 11.90
CA LEU A 42 5.01 -14.08 11.73
C LEU A 42 3.62 -14.60 12.13
N GLN A 43 3.28 -15.84 11.76
CA GLN A 43 2.01 -16.45 12.12
C GLN A 43 1.93 -16.70 13.64
N LEU A 44 3.01 -17.19 14.24
CA LEU A 44 3.08 -17.46 15.68
C LEU A 44 2.98 -16.17 16.50
N ASP A 45 3.72 -15.13 16.09
CA ASP A 45 3.65 -13.80 16.70
C ASP A 45 2.22 -13.20 16.60
N GLY A 46 1.60 -13.31 15.43
CA GLY A 46 0.20 -12.93 15.25
C GLY A 46 -0.73 -13.65 16.23
N MET A 47 -0.58 -14.96 16.39
CA MET A 47 -1.40 -15.76 17.31
C MET A 47 -1.22 -15.35 18.77
N GLU A 48 0.00 -15.03 19.21
CA GLU A 48 0.27 -14.51 20.56
C GLU A 48 -0.46 -13.20 20.83
N HIS A 49 -0.73 -12.41 19.78
CA HIS A 49 -1.49 -11.16 19.85
C HIS A 49 -2.98 -11.31 19.48
N GLY A 50 -3.49 -12.56 19.36
CA GLY A 50 -4.89 -12.83 19.02
C GLY A 50 -5.25 -12.56 17.56
N VAL A 51 -4.26 -12.54 16.65
CA VAL A 51 -4.42 -12.32 15.22
C VAL A 51 -3.98 -13.54 14.44
N ASN A 52 -4.84 -14.09 13.60
CA ASN A 52 -4.46 -15.14 12.65
C ASN A 52 -3.93 -14.52 11.36
N VAL A 53 -2.67 -14.75 11.03
CA VAL A 53 -2.10 -14.46 9.72
C VAL A 53 -2.51 -15.58 8.77
N LEU A 54 -3.46 -15.29 7.88
CA LEU A 54 -4.03 -16.26 6.94
C LEU A 54 -3.17 -16.32 5.68
N PRO A 55 -2.52 -17.46 5.36
CA PRO A 55 -1.82 -17.62 4.10
C PRO A 55 -2.80 -17.80 2.94
N GLU A 56 -2.48 -17.19 1.80
CA GLU A 56 -3.21 -17.34 0.55
C GLU A 56 -2.28 -17.70 -0.60
N ILE A 57 -2.64 -18.73 -1.36
CA ILE A 57 -2.06 -19.04 -2.67
C ILE A 57 -3.22 -18.98 -3.67
N ASP A 58 -3.31 -17.86 -4.37
CA ASP A 58 -4.41 -17.59 -5.30
C ASP A 58 -4.21 -18.34 -6.62
N ILE A 59 -5.09 -19.26 -6.89
CA ILE A 59 -5.19 -20.16 -8.05
C ILE A 59 -6.65 -20.47 -8.35
N PRO A 60 -7.09 -20.71 -9.61
CA PRO A 60 -6.28 -20.85 -10.84
C PRO A 60 -6.17 -19.57 -11.67
N ALA A 61 -6.83 -18.48 -11.27
CA ALA A 61 -6.59 -17.14 -11.81
C ALA A 61 -5.41 -16.46 -11.06
N HIS A 62 -5.05 -15.24 -11.46
CA HIS A 62 -3.95 -14.47 -10.86
C HIS A 62 -2.61 -15.22 -10.73
N SER A 63 -2.41 -16.22 -11.59
CA SER A 63 -1.36 -17.24 -11.51
C SER A 63 -0.14 -16.97 -12.40
N LEU A 64 0.08 -15.72 -12.81
CA LEU A 64 1.14 -15.36 -13.76
C LEU A 64 2.56 -15.73 -13.28
N ALA A 65 2.82 -15.67 -11.97
CA ALA A 65 4.09 -16.08 -11.39
C ALA A 65 4.41 -17.56 -11.69
N PHE A 66 3.40 -18.42 -11.68
CA PHE A 66 3.55 -19.83 -12.03
C PHE A 66 3.77 -20.05 -13.53
N SER A 67 3.10 -19.24 -14.37
CA SER A 67 3.29 -19.25 -15.82
C SER A 67 4.69 -18.77 -16.23
N HIS A 68 5.26 -17.80 -15.50
CA HIS A 68 6.66 -17.38 -15.67
C HIS A 68 7.63 -18.48 -15.26
N TYR A 69 7.34 -19.21 -14.19
CA TYR A 69 8.16 -20.32 -13.74
C TYR A 69 8.13 -21.49 -14.75
N ARG A 70 6.93 -21.85 -15.22
CA ARG A 70 6.70 -22.94 -16.18
C ARG A 70 5.57 -22.57 -17.13
N LYS A 71 5.93 -22.19 -18.37
CA LYS A 71 4.99 -21.70 -19.39
C LYS A 71 3.82 -22.66 -19.66
N SER A 72 4.04 -23.98 -19.56
CA SER A 72 3.00 -25.00 -19.79
C SER A 72 1.86 -24.97 -18.76
N LEU A 73 2.06 -24.33 -17.60
CA LEU A 73 1.00 -24.19 -16.59
C LEU A 73 -0.03 -23.12 -16.99
N GLY A 74 0.37 -22.12 -17.79
CA GLY A 74 -0.49 -21.01 -18.17
C GLY A 74 -1.41 -21.35 -19.35
N SER A 75 -2.60 -20.77 -19.36
CA SER A 75 -3.60 -20.96 -20.43
C SER A 75 -3.33 -20.02 -21.60
N SER A 76 -2.96 -20.57 -22.75
CA SER A 76 -2.85 -19.80 -24.00
C SER A 76 -4.22 -19.33 -24.52
N LYS A 77 -5.31 -20.00 -24.11
CA LYS A 77 -6.68 -19.69 -24.55
C LYS A 77 -7.31 -18.56 -23.75
N TYR A 78 -7.09 -18.52 -22.44
CA TYR A 78 -7.73 -17.56 -21.53
C TYR A 78 -6.78 -16.51 -20.98
N GLY A 79 -5.51 -16.54 -21.37
CA GLY A 79 -4.44 -15.67 -20.92
C GLY A 79 -3.52 -16.33 -19.90
N MET A 80 -2.23 -16.02 -19.98
CA MET A 80 -1.18 -16.64 -19.18
C MET A 80 -1.25 -16.35 -17.67
N HIS A 81 -2.13 -15.45 -17.25
CA HIS A 81 -2.47 -15.21 -15.85
C HIS A 81 -3.49 -16.21 -15.28
N HIS A 82 -4.06 -17.06 -16.13
CA HIS A 82 -4.88 -18.23 -15.75
C HIS A 82 -4.08 -19.52 -15.93
N LEU A 83 -4.26 -20.47 -15.04
CA LEU A 83 -3.76 -21.83 -15.24
C LEU A 83 -4.56 -22.54 -16.33
N ASP A 84 -3.93 -23.42 -17.07
CA ASP A 84 -4.61 -24.31 -18.03
C ASP A 84 -5.19 -25.54 -17.30
N LEU A 85 -6.43 -25.48 -16.88
CA LEU A 85 -7.07 -26.60 -16.14
C LEU A 85 -7.30 -27.88 -16.97
N SER A 86 -7.01 -27.85 -18.27
CA SER A 86 -6.96 -29.04 -19.12
C SER A 86 -5.59 -29.75 -19.08
N ASN A 87 -4.55 -29.06 -18.58
CA ASN A 87 -3.22 -29.61 -18.47
C ASN A 87 -3.13 -30.59 -17.28
N PRO A 88 -2.78 -31.87 -17.50
CA PRO A 88 -2.68 -32.86 -16.45
C PRO A 88 -1.57 -32.58 -15.40
N GLU A 89 -0.63 -31.69 -15.70
CA GLU A 89 0.43 -31.29 -14.76
C GLU A 89 -0.08 -30.40 -13.62
N ILE A 90 -1.25 -29.75 -13.75
CA ILE A 90 -1.76 -28.76 -12.80
C ILE A 90 -1.91 -29.37 -11.40
N TYR A 91 -2.66 -30.45 -11.27
CA TYR A 91 -2.89 -31.06 -9.96
C TYR A 91 -1.58 -31.56 -9.30
N PRO A 92 -0.74 -32.39 -9.94
CA PRO A 92 0.51 -32.79 -9.31
C PRO A 92 1.44 -31.61 -8.92
N PHE A 93 1.43 -30.53 -9.72
CA PHE A 93 2.22 -29.36 -9.41
C PHE A 93 1.74 -28.67 -8.13
N PHE A 94 0.47 -28.34 -8.04
CA PHE A 94 -0.07 -27.60 -6.89
C PHE A 94 -0.26 -28.49 -5.66
N ASP A 95 -0.54 -29.77 -5.81
CA ASP A 95 -0.53 -30.73 -4.69
C ASP A 95 0.85 -30.77 -4.03
N SER A 96 1.92 -30.82 -4.83
CA SER A 96 3.30 -30.82 -4.32
C SER A 96 3.68 -29.46 -3.69
N LEU A 97 3.25 -28.35 -4.29
CA LEU A 97 3.49 -27.01 -3.76
C LEU A 97 2.78 -26.82 -2.42
N LEU A 98 1.50 -27.15 -2.32
CA LEU A 98 0.74 -27.02 -1.07
C LEU A 98 1.25 -27.98 0.00
N MET A 99 1.62 -29.21 -0.37
CA MET A 99 2.24 -30.18 0.54
C MET A 99 3.45 -29.60 1.27
N GLU A 100 4.27 -28.81 0.57
CA GLU A 100 5.45 -28.16 1.14
C GLU A 100 5.12 -27.24 2.32
N TYR A 101 3.95 -26.58 2.27
CA TYR A 101 3.59 -25.57 3.27
C TYR A 101 2.61 -26.09 4.34
N ILE A 102 1.68 -26.97 3.96
CA ILE A 102 0.64 -27.45 4.89
C ILE A 102 0.88 -28.87 5.41
N GLY A 103 1.78 -29.62 4.75
CA GLY A 103 2.05 -31.01 5.07
C GLY A 103 3.18 -31.22 6.10
N GLY A 104 3.37 -32.47 6.48
CA GLY A 104 4.45 -32.91 7.37
C GLY A 104 4.19 -32.61 8.85
N PRO A 105 5.17 -32.99 9.72
CA PRO A 105 5.03 -32.82 11.17
C PRO A 105 5.26 -31.38 11.66
N SER A 106 5.82 -30.53 10.83
CA SER A 106 6.11 -29.11 11.13
C SER A 106 5.74 -28.25 9.93
N PRO A 107 4.45 -28.04 9.66
CA PRO A 107 4.02 -27.26 8.50
C PRO A 107 4.43 -25.79 8.62
N VAL A 108 4.68 -25.15 7.49
CA VAL A 108 4.98 -23.70 7.42
C VAL A 108 3.72 -22.88 7.73
N PHE A 109 2.56 -23.31 7.22
CA PHE A 109 1.28 -22.70 7.54
C PHE A 109 0.74 -23.29 8.83
N VAL A 110 1.08 -22.65 9.96
CA VAL A 110 0.73 -23.16 11.31
C VAL A 110 -0.70 -22.79 11.71
N GLY A 111 -1.29 -21.76 11.11
CA GLY A 111 -2.65 -21.31 11.40
C GLY A 111 -3.73 -22.35 11.04
N PRO A 112 -4.95 -22.17 11.58
CA PRO A 112 -6.05 -23.14 11.40
C PRO A 112 -6.69 -23.08 10.00
N GLU A 113 -6.36 -22.07 9.20
CA GLU A 113 -7.03 -21.80 7.93
C GLU A 113 -6.02 -21.54 6.79
N VAL A 114 -6.42 -21.87 5.56
CA VAL A 114 -5.65 -21.59 4.33
C VAL A 114 -6.61 -21.10 3.25
N HIS A 115 -6.26 -20.02 2.58
CA HIS A 115 -7.01 -19.47 1.46
C HIS A 115 -6.41 -19.94 0.12
N ILE A 116 -7.26 -20.43 -0.78
CA ILE A 116 -6.85 -21.00 -2.07
C ILE A 116 -7.12 -20.08 -3.27
N GLY A 117 -7.59 -18.84 -3.02
CA GLY A 117 -7.99 -17.92 -4.08
C GLY A 117 -9.32 -18.33 -4.71
N THR A 118 -9.31 -18.71 -5.97
CA THR A 118 -10.45 -19.19 -6.76
C THR A 118 -11.48 -18.14 -7.12
N ASP A 119 -11.02 -16.99 -7.59
CA ASP A 119 -11.87 -15.96 -8.21
C ASP A 119 -11.70 -15.94 -9.76
N GLU A 120 -12.15 -14.95 -10.39
CA GLU A 120 -12.01 -14.43 -11.77
C GLU A 120 -11.58 -15.42 -12.88
N TYR A 121 -11.96 -16.69 -12.83
CA TYR A 121 -11.62 -17.66 -13.88
C TYR A 121 -12.62 -17.62 -15.05
N ALA A 122 -12.22 -18.19 -16.20
CA ALA A 122 -13.03 -18.21 -17.41
C ALA A 122 -14.32 -19.06 -17.23
N LYS A 123 -15.48 -18.44 -17.40
CA LYS A 123 -16.79 -19.11 -17.22
C LYS A 123 -17.04 -20.26 -18.19
N GLU A 124 -16.39 -20.26 -19.35
CA GLU A 124 -16.45 -21.33 -20.35
C GLU A 124 -15.82 -22.63 -19.85
N GLU A 125 -14.97 -22.55 -18.82
CA GLU A 125 -14.33 -23.68 -18.17
C GLU A 125 -14.94 -24.00 -16.79
N ALA A 126 -16.19 -23.60 -16.56
CA ALA A 126 -16.84 -23.71 -15.26
C ALA A 126 -16.76 -25.11 -14.63
N GLU A 127 -16.94 -26.18 -15.40
CA GLU A 127 -16.87 -27.56 -14.87
C GLU A 127 -15.43 -27.93 -14.44
N ASN A 128 -14.41 -27.53 -15.19
CA ASN A 128 -13.00 -27.72 -14.80
C ASN A 128 -12.67 -26.88 -13.56
N PHE A 129 -13.11 -25.62 -13.53
CA PHE A 129 -12.94 -24.73 -12.40
C PHE A 129 -13.61 -25.27 -11.12
N ARG A 130 -14.84 -25.78 -11.21
CA ARG A 130 -15.55 -26.36 -10.07
C ARG A 130 -14.85 -27.61 -9.54
N ARG A 131 -14.37 -28.49 -10.42
CA ARG A 131 -13.56 -29.67 -10.02
C ARG A 131 -12.26 -29.26 -9.34
N PHE A 132 -11.58 -28.24 -9.86
CA PHE A 132 -10.36 -27.69 -9.29
C PHE A 132 -10.62 -27.11 -7.90
N THR A 133 -11.62 -26.28 -7.77
CA THR A 133 -12.01 -25.66 -6.49
C THR A 133 -12.36 -26.73 -5.45
N ASP A 134 -13.23 -27.69 -5.79
CA ASP A 134 -13.60 -28.77 -4.89
C ASP A 134 -12.40 -29.62 -4.44
N HIS A 135 -11.48 -29.92 -5.37
CA HIS A 135 -10.25 -30.65 -5.06
C HIS A 135 -9.42 -29.91 -4.00
N TYR A 136 -9.12 -28.63 -4.19
CA TYR A 136 -8.25 -27.90 -3.28
C TYR A 136 -8.93 -27.54 -1.94
N LEU A 137 -10.22 -27.34 -1.90
CA LEU A 137 -10.95 -27.25 -0.63
C LEU A 137 -10.79 -28.52 0.20
N LYS A 138 -11.00 -29.68 -0.42
CA LYS A 138 -10.84 -30.99 0.24
C LYS A 138 -9.38 -31.29 0.56
N TYR A 139 -8.46 -30.87 -0.30
CA TYR A 139 -7.03 -31.04 -0.07
C TYR A 139 -6.59 -30.31 1.21
N VAL A 140 -6.93 -29.03 1.36
CA VAL A 140 -6.67 -28.26 2.58
C VAL A 140 -7.32 -28.90 3.80
N GLN A 141 -8.59 -29.35 3.70
CA GLN A 141 -9.32 -30.01 4.79
C GLN A 141 -8.70 -31.35 5.20
N SER A 142 -8.06 -32.06 4.27
CA SER A 142 -7.37 -33.33 4.58
C SER A 142 -6.20 -33.18 5.56
N PHE A 143 -5.68 -31.94 5.71
CA PHE A 143 -4.67 -31.58 6.71
C PHE A 143 -5.25 -31.03 8.02
N GLY A 144 -6.58 -31.15 8.21
CA GLY A 144 -7.26 -30.65 9.40
C GLY A 144 -7.43 -29.13 9.44
N LYS A 145 -7.24 -28.43 8.31
CA LYS A 145 -7.37 -26.98 8.21
C LYS A 145 -8.72 -26.60 7.60
N ARG A 146 -9.23 -25.45 7.97
CA ARG A 146 -10.40 -24.85 7.33
C ARG A 146 -9.99 -24.16 6.05
N ALA A 147 -10.69 -24.45 4.96
CA ALA A 147 -10.42 -23.85 3.67
C ALA A 147 -11.16 -22.52 3.51
N ARG A 148 -10.52 -21.55 2.88
CA ARG A 148 -11.13 -20.30 2.42
C ARG A 148 -10.99 -20.12 0.92
N LEU A 149 -11.92 -19.34 0.35
CA LEU A 149 -11.91 -19.01 -1.09
C LEU A 149 -12.55 -17.63 -1.34
N TRP A 150 -12.21 -17.03 -2.48
CA TRP A 150 -13.00 -15.95 -3.08
C TRP A 150 -14.22 -16.51 -3.77
N GLY A 151 -15.34 -15.81 -3.63
CA GLY A 151 -16.59 -16.26 -4.22
C GLY A 151 -16.63 -16.14 -5.75
N ALA A 152 -16.85 -17.26 -6.45
CA ALA A 152 -16.96 -17.31 -7.91
C ALA A 152 -18.01 -18.28 -8.44
N LEU A 153 -18.75 -18.97 -7.57
CA LEU A 153 -19.58 -20.11 -7.96
C LEU A 153 -20.91 -19.72 -8.62
N THR A 154 -21.39 -18.48 -8.49
CA THR A 154 -22.51 -17.97 -9.28
C THR A 154 -22.06 -17.65 -10.71
N HIS A 155 -20.82 -17.16 -10.88
CA HIS A 155 -20.21 -16.94 -12.20
C HIS A 155 -19.88 -18.26 -12.90
N ALA A 156 -19.24 -19.19 -12.20
CA ALA A 156 -18.87 -20.51 -12.68
C ALA A 156 -20.03 -21.52 -12.47
N GLN A 157 -21.15 -21.32 -13.14
CA GLN A 157 -22.27 -22.21 -13.08
C GLN A 157 -21.94 -23.56 -13.72
N GLY A 158 -22.35 -24.67 -13.06
CA GLY A 158 -22.07 -26.01 -13.53
C GLY A 158 -22.73 -27.09 -12.67
N ASN A 159 -22.58 -28.34 -13.08
CA ASN A 159 -23.19 -29.52 -12.41
C ASN A 159 -22.23 -30.15 -11.38
N THR A 160 -20.92 -29.94 -11.51
CA THR A 160 -19.95 -30.49 -10.56
C THR A 160 -20.20 -29.88 -9.18
N PRO A 161 -20.49 -30.65 -8.14
CA PRO A 161 -20.66 -30.14 -6.78
C PRO A 161 -19.35 -29.63 -6.25
N VAL A 162 -19.43 -28.54 -5.45
CA VAL A 162 -18.28 -27.98 -4.74
C VAL A 162 -18.57 -28.03 -3.24
N THR A 163 -17.62 -28.55 -2.47
CA THR A 163 -17.74 -28.67 -1.02
C THR A 163 -17.98 -27.32 -0.36
N SER A 164 -18.96 -27.25 0.54
CA SER A 164 -19.28 -26.06 1.34
C SER A 164 -19.12 -26.28 2.85
N GLU A 165 -19.11 -27.54 3.28
CA GLU A 165 -18.94 -27.88 4.68
C GLU A 165 -17.58 -27.40 5.21
N ASN A 166 -17.59 -26.64 6.31
CA ASN A 166 -16.40 -26.07 6.92
C ASN A 166 -15.56 -25.19 5.96
N VAL A 167 -16.23 -24.43 5.08
CA VAL A 167 -15.61 -23.53 4.11
C VAL A 167 -16.06 -22.10 4.38
N ILE A 168 -15.12 -21.16 4.35
CA ILE A 168 -15.40 -19.72 4.44
C ILE A 168 -15.19 -19.10 3.06
N MET A 169 -16.17 -18.31 2.60
CA MET A 169 -16.12 -17.60 1.33
C MET A 169 -16.07 -16.09 1.55
N ASN A 170 -15.08 -15.43 0.96
CA ASN A 170 -15.05 -13.99 0.85
C ASN A 170 -16.02 -13.55 -0.26
N ALA A 171 -17.12 -12.91 0.11
CA ALA A 171 -18.14 -12.43 -0.80
C ALA A 171 -17.79 -10.99 -1.22
N TRP A 172 -17.20 -10.85 -2.40
CA TRP A 172 -16.63 -9.62 -2.90
C TRP A 172 -17.48 -8.93 -3.99
N TYR A 173 -18.11 -9.71 -4.86
CA TYR A 173 -18.97 -9.23 -5.92
C TYR A 173 -20.13 -10.19 -6.16
N ASN A 174 -21.37 -9.68 -6.08
CA ASN A 174 -22.59 -10.53 -6.17
C ASN A 174 -22.73 -11.25 -7.52
N GLY A 175 -22.19 -10.68 -8.60
CA GLY A 175 -22.18 -11.32 -9.91
C GLY A 175 -21.28 -12.56 -10.00
N TYR A 176 -20.29 -12.66 -9.11
CA TYR A 176 -19.43 -13.83 -8.98
C TYR A 176 -19.95 -14.82 -7.93
N ALA A 177 -20.47 -14.31 -6.81
CA ALA A 177 -21.06 -15.14 -5.77
C ALA A 177 -22.26 -14.42 -5.14
N ASP A 178 -23.48 -14.83 -5.50
CA ASP A 178 -24.69 -14.35 -4.86
C ASP A 178 -24.73 -14.82 -3.41
N PRO A 179 -24.72 -13.91 -2.42
CA PRO A 179 -24.59 -14.29 -1.02
C PRO A 179 -25.72 -15.16 -0.51
N LYS A 180 -26.98 -14.97 -0.98
CA LYS A 180 -28.13 -15.80 -0.59
C LYS A 180 -27.99 -17.22 -1.11
N GLU A 181 -27.53 -17.35 -2.36
CA GLU A 181 -27.28 -18.64 -2.98
C GLU A 181 -26.14 -19.39 -2.26
N MET A 182 -25.03 -18.69 -1.96
CA MET A 182 -23.89 -19.29 -1.28
C MET A 182 -24.24 -19.74 0.14
N MET A 183 -24.97 -18.93 0.90
CA MET A 183 -25.48 -19.33 2.22
C MET A 183 -26.40 -20.55 2.15
N LYS A 184 -27.30 -20.61 1.15
CA LYS A 184 -28.18 -21.77 0.94
C LYS A 184 -27.40 -23.04 0.62
N GLN A 185 -26.25 -22.91 -0.04
CA GLN A 185 -25.33 -24.03 -0.30
C GLN A 185 -24.51 -24.45 0.92
N GLY A 186 -24.50 -23.66 1.99
CA GLY A 186 -23.87 -23.99 3.26
C GLY A 186 -22.53 -23.28 3.54
N TYR A 187 -22.13 -22.31 2.71
CA TYR A 187 -20.93 -21.52 2.97
C TYR A 187 -21.14 -20.53 4.11
N ASP A 188 -20.11 -20.37 4.95
CA ASP A 188 -19.97 -19.19 5.78
C ASP A 188 -19.34 -18.05 4.98
N LEU A 189 -19.80 -16.82 5.20
CA LEU A 189 -19.37 -15.66 4.41
C LEU A 189 -18.59 -14.64 5.23
N ILE A 190 -17.63 -14.01 4.58
CA ILE A 190 -17.01 -12.76 5.01
C ILE A 190 -17.40 -11.68 4.00
N SER A 191 -18.00 -10.59 4.48
CA SER A 191 -18.35 -9.44 3.66
C SER A 191 -17.09 -8.70 3.19
N THR A 192 -16.85 -8.70 1.88
CA THR A 192 -15.69 -8.04 1.26
C THR A 192 -16.12 -7.24 0.01
N PRO A 193 -17.27 -6.52 0.03
CA PRO A 193 -17.84 -5.95 -1.18
C PRO A 193 -16.92 -4.93 -1.83
N ASP A 194 -16.60 -5.13 -3.10
CA ASP A 194 -15.69 -4.31 -3.90
C ASP A 194 -16.11 -2.83 -3.96
N GLY A 195 -17.41 -2.56 -4.02
CA GLY A 195 -17.98 -1.22 -3.99
C GLY A 195 -17.88 -0.48 -2.65
N TRP A 196 -17.38 -1.12 -1.57
CA TRP A 196 -17.24 -0.53 -0.24
C TRP A 196 -15.85 -0.67 0.37
N LEU A 197 -15.17 -1.81 0.13
CA LEU A 197 -14.02 -2.25 0.91
C LEU A 197 -12.76 -2.51 0.07
N TYR A 198 -12.75 -2.20 -1.24
CA TYR A 198 -11.56 -2.34 -2.06
C TYR A 198 -10.75 -1.06 -2.08
N ILE A 199 -9.47 -1.17 -1.75
CA ILE A 199 -8.45 -0.14 -1.88
C ILE A 199 -7.50 -0.60 -2.99
N VAL A 200 -7.43 0.16 -4.10
CA VAL A 200 -6.52 -0.12 -5.20
C VAL A 200 -5.71 1.14 -5.49
N PRO A 201 -4.53 1.29 -4.83
CA PRO A 201 -3.73 2.51 -4.96
C PRO A 201 -3.44 2.85 -6.41
N ALA A 202 -3.62 4.12 -6.77
CA ALA A 202 -3.41 4.68 -8.11
C ALA A 202 -4.35 4.15 -9.21
N ALA A 203 -5.29 3.26 -8.92
CA ALA A 203 -6.24 2.77 -9.91
C ALA A 203 -7.32 3.80 -10.24
N GLY A 204 -7.74 3.84 -11.52
CA GLY A 204 -8.84 4.67 -11.97
C GLY A 204 -10.18 3.92 -12.05
N TYR A 205 -10.24 2.67 -11.63
CA TYR A 205 -11.41 1.78 -11.72
C TYR A 205 -11.92 1.30 -10.35
N TYR A 206 -11.15 1.46 -9.27
CA TYR A 206 -11.54 1.26 -7.88
C TYR A 206 -11.14 2.47 -7.02
N TYR A 207 -11.41 2.41 -5.72
CA TYR A 207 -11.05 3.49 -4.80
C TYR A 207 -9.54 3.52 -4.53
N ASP A 208 -8.95 4.69 -4.74
CA ASP A 208 -7.61 4.98 -4.26
C ASP A 208 -7.61 5.16 -2.72
N TYR A 209 -8.62 5.83 -2.20
CA TYR A 209 -8.94 5.95 -0.77
C TYR A 209 -10.40 5.60 -0.53
N LEU A 210 -10.71 4.86 0.52
CA LEU A 210 -12.10 4.66 0.95
C LEU A 210 -12.69 5.96 1.49
N ASN A 211 -13.98 6.16 1.26
CA ASN A 211 -14.73 7.21 1.97
C ASN A 211 -15.04 6.71 3.38
N LEU A 212 -14.13 7.02 4.32
CA LEU A 212 -14.17 6.51 5.69
C LEU A 212 -15.40 6.98 6.45
N GLU A 213 -15.84 8.21 6.24
CA GLU A 213 -17.06 8.73 6.87
C GLU A 213 -18.30 7.96 6.40
N LYS A 214 -18.41 7.72 5.09
CA LYS A 214 -19.51 6.93 4.54
C LYS A 214 -19.45 5.48 5.02
N LEU A 215 -18.25 4.87 5.05
CA LEU A 215 -18.05 3.52 5.58
C LEU A 215 -18.50 3.44 7.05
N TYR A 216 -18.09 4.40 7.88
CA TYR A 216 -18.43 4.45 9.29
C TYR A 216 -19.94 4.59 9.52
N LYS A 217 -20.62 5.44 8.74
CA LYS A 217 -22.06 5.74 8.91
C LYS A 217 -22.97 4.68 8.31
N ASP A 218 -22.66 4.21 7.12
CA ASP A 218 -23.61 3.54 6.26
C ASP A 218 -23.37 2.04 6.11
N TRP A 219 -22.11 1.57 6.23
CA TRP A 219 -21.81 0.15 6.03
C TRP A 219 -21.89 -0.65 7.34
N GLU A 220 -22.38 -1.88 7.23
CA GLU A 220 -22.38 -2.89 8.30
C GLU A 220 -21.82 -4.23 7.80
N PRO A 221 -21.21 -5.05 8.67
CA PRO A 221 -20.65 -6.37 8.26
C PRO A 221 -21.68 -7.30 7.60
N VAL A 222 -22.95 -7.13 7.94
CA VAL A 222 -24.07 -7.88 7.35
C VAL A 222 -24.53 -7.34 6.00
N GLN A 223 -23.90 -6.26 5.50
CA GLN A 223 -24.14 -5.76 4.16
C GLN A 223 -23.13 -6.38 3.19
N ILE A 224 -23.60 -7.25 2.32
CA ILE A 224 -22.79 -7.92 1.30
C ILE A 224 -23.24 -7.45 -0.07
N GLY A 225 -22.43 -6.62 -0.72
CA GLY A 225 -22.81 -5.96 -1.97
C GLY A 225 -24.08 -5.12 -1.80
N GLY A 226 -25.10 -5.42 -2.59
CA GLY A 226 -26.42 -4.78 -2.50
C GLY A 226 -27.38 -5.42 -1.50
N GLU A 227 -26.99 -6.51 -0.82
CA GLU A 227 -27.84 -7.25 0.10
C GLU A 227 -27.57 -6.89 1.56
N LEU A 228 -28.64 -6.69 2.33
CA LEU A 228 -28.57 -6.45 3.77
C LEU A 228 -29.22 -7.64 4.50
N PHE A 229 -28.45 -8.29 5.36
CA PHE A 229 -28.91 -9.41 6.17
C PHE A 229 -29.19 -8.97 7.61
N PRO A 230 -29.95 -9.78 8.38
CA PRO A 230 -30.16 -9.50 9.81
C PRO A 230 -28.83 -9.47 10.57
N LEU A 231 -28.72 -8.55 11.54
CA LEU A 231 -27.60 -8.52 12.47
C LEU A 231 -27.48 -9.85 13.22
N GLY A 232 -26.26 -10.35 13.38
CA GLY A 232 -26.00 -11.63 14.03
C GLY A 232 -26.34 -12.85 13.18
N HIS A 233 -26.45 -12.70 11.86
CA HIS A 233 -26.66 -13.83 10.96
C HIS A 233 -25.54 -14.87 11.14
N PRO A 234 -25.84 -16.16 11.45
CA PRO A 234 -24.83 -17.13 11.87
C PRO A 234 -23.78 -17.46 10.82
N GLN A 235 -24.12 -17.31 9.53
CA GLN A 235 -23.20 -17.59 8.42
C GLN A 235 -22.42 -16.32 7.98
N ILE A 236 -22.60 -15.15 8.62
CA ILE A 236 -21.78 -13.96 8.33
C ILE A 236 -20.79 -13.78 9.46
N LEU A 237 -19.54 -14.14 9.21
CA LEU A 237 -18.50 -14.17 10.24
C LEU A 237 -17.88 -12.79 10.49
N GLY A 238 -18.06 -11.84 9.58
CA GLY A 238 -17.51 -10.49 9.68
C GLY A 238 -17.29 -9.86 8.32
N GLY A 239 -16.41 -8.86 8.27
CA GLY A 239 -16.02 -8.18 7.06
C GLY A 239 -14.51 -7.98 6.96
N THR A 240 -14.01 -7.81 5.75
CA THR A 240 -12.62 -7.49 5.48
C THR A 240 -12.53 -6.51 4.31
N PHE A 241 -11.57 -5.59 4.37
CA PHE A 241 -11.21 -4.83 3.19
C PHE A 241 -10.07 -5.53 2.43
N ALA A 242 -10.00 -5.28 1.14
CA ALA A 242 -8.93 -5.79 0.30
C ALA A 242 -8.04 -4.62 -0.18
N VAL A 243 -6.73 -4.86 -0.22
CA VAL A 243 -5.74 -3.92 -0.75
C VAL A 243 -5.04 -4.58 -1.92
N TRP A 244 -5.40 -4.14 -3.12
CA TRP A 244 -4.85 -4.68 -4.37
C TRP A 244 -3.78 -3.76 -4.92
N ASN A 245 -2.60 -4.29 -5.07
CA ASN A 245 -1.44 -3.50 -5.47
C ASN A 245 -1.19 -3.60 -6.99
N ASP A 246 -2.21 -3.43 -7.80
CA ASP A 246 -2.17 -3.55 -9.27
C ASP A 246 -1.16 -2.59 -9.91
N HIS A 247 -0.92 -1.45 -9.28
CA HIS A 247 -0.07 -0.38 -9.76
C HIS A 247 1.09 -0.01 -8.82
N CYS A 248 1.39 -0.82 -7.81
CA CYS A 248 2.55 -0.58 -6.94
C CYS A 248 3.86 -0.56 -7.73
N GLY A 249 4.80 0.24 -7.29
CA GLY A 249 6.03 0.52 -8.01
C GLY A 249 5.91 1.68 -9.02
N ASN A 250 4.73 2.31 -9.12
CA ASN A 250 4.48 3.48 -9.98
C ASN A 250 4.32 4.75 -9.15
N GLY A 251 5.30 5.04 -8.33
CA GLY A 251 5.27 6.16 -7.39
C GLY A 251 4.37 5.90 -6.16
N ILE A 252 4.00 4.66 -5.88
CA ILE A 252 3.28 4.24 -4.69
C ILE A 252 4.25 3.47 -3.79
N SER A 253 4.61 4.04 -2.65
CA SER A 253 5.45 3.43 -1.62
C SER A 253 4.63 2.63 -0.62
N GLU A 254 5.33 1.89 0.25
CA GLU A 254 4.70 1.22 1.40
C GLU A 254 4.00 2.22 2.34
N LYS A 255 4.54 3.43 2.49
CA LYS A 255 3.91 4.51 3.28
C LYS A 255 2.62 5.00 2.65
N ASP A 256 2.59 5.14 1.32
CA ASP A 256 1.38 5.51 0.58
C ASP A 256 0.29 4.44 0.73
N VAL A 257 0.66 3.16 0.69
CA VAL A 257 -0.26 2.04 0.94
C VAL A 257 -0.76 2.09 2.40
N HIS A 258 0.16 2.24 3.35
CA HIS A 258 -0.18 2.31 4.78
C HIS A 258 -1.11 3.48 5.09
N HIS A 259 -0.86 4.65 4.52
CA HIS A 259 -1.71 5.85 4.67
C HIS A 259 -3.15 5.62 4.20
N ARG A 260 -3.37 4.73 3.23
CA ARG A 260 -4.70 4.32 2.75
C ARG A 260 -5.34 3.27 3.66
N THR A 261 -4.54 2.36 4.19
CA THR A 261 -5.04 1.16 4.88
C THR A 261 -5.23 1.37 6.38
N PHE A 262 -4.31 2.05 7.06
CA PHE A 262 -4.37 2.16 8.52
C PHE A 262 -5.61 2.89 9.03
N PRO A 263 -6.02 4.05 8.48
CA PRO A 263 -7.29 4.68 8.87
C PRO A 263 -8.51 3.84 8.50
N ALA A 264 -8.47 3.10 7.39
CA ALA A 264 -9.54 2.19 6.99
C ALA A 264 -9.67 1.00 7.95
N LEU A 265 -8.53 0.47 8.42
CA LEU A 265 -8.48 -0.59 9.43
C LEU A 265 -9.14 -0.14 10.75
N GLN A 266 -8.89 1.10 11.19
CA GLN A 266 -9.49 1.66 12.40
C GLN A 266 -11.01 1.75 12.28
N VAL A 267 -11.53 2.21 11.14
CA VAL A 267 -12.99 2.25 10.88
C VAL A 267 -13.56 0.84 10.81
N LEU A 268 -12.92 -0.07 10.11
CA LEU A 268 -13.40 -1.45 10.00
C LEU A 268 -13.41 -2.14 11.37
N ALA A 269 -12.36 -1.96 12.18
CA ALA A 269 -12.30 -2.51 13.54
C ALA A 269 -13.46 -2.00 14.41
N GLN A 270 -13.76 -0.68 14.35
CA GLN A 270 -14.90 -0.10 15.03
C GLN A 270 -16.22 -0.74 14.58
N LYS A 271 -16.40 -0.93 13.27
CA LYS A 271 -17.62 -1.55 12.69
C LYS A 271 -17.74 -3.02 13.08
N MET A 272 -16.63 -3.77 13.13
CA MET A 272 -16.61 -5.16 13.55
C MET A 272 -16.94 -5.33 15.04
N TRP A 273 -16.43 -4.42 15.88
CA TRP A 273 -16.55 -4.53 17.34
C TRP A 273 -17.88 -3.98 17.87
N MET A 274 -18.29 -2.81 17.39
CA MET A 274 -19.45 -2.08 17.92
C MET A 274 -20.65 -2.02 16.95
N GLY A 275 -20.43 -2.33 15.67
CA GLY A 275 -21.44 -2.08 14.65
C GLY A 275 -21.73 -0.58 14.50
N LYS A 276 -23.02 -0.22 14.52
CA LYS A 276 -23.47 1.18 14.48
C LYS A 276 -23.16 1.88 15.80
N SER A 277 -22.61 3.08 15.73
CA SER A 277 -22.22 3.89 16.88
C SER A 277 -22.97 5.23 16.89
N ASP A 278 -23.29 5.73 18.08
CA ASP A 278 -23.86 7.08 18.26
C ASP A 278 -22.77 8.18 18.29
N VAL A 279 -21.49 7.81 18.29
CA VAL A 279 -20.36 8.75 18.21
C VAL A 279 -20.31 9.32 16.80
N ALA A 280 -20.27 10.65 16.67
CA ALA A 280 -20.13 11.29 15.37
C ALA A 280 -18.78 10.97 14.72
N TYR A 281 -18.74 10.83 13.39
CA TYR A 281 -17.51 10.46 12.68
C TYR A 281 -16.32 11.39 12.96
N PRO A 282 -16.47 12.74 13.02
CA PRO A 282 -15.34 13.62 13.36
C PRO A 282 -14.72 13.33 14.74
N ASP A 283 -15.56 13.02 15.73
CA ASP A 283 -15.08 12.69 17.08
C ASP A 283 -14.35 11.33 17.09
N PHE A 284 -14.91 10.32 16.42
CA PHE A 284 -14.25 9.04 16.21
C PHE A 284 -12.91 9.23 15.48
N ALA A 285 -12.89 9.98 14.38
CA ALA A 285 -11.67 10.21 13.61
C ALA A 285 -10.59 10.93 14.43
N GLY A 286 -10.98 11.87 15.29
CA GLY A 286 -10.07 12.53 16.23
C GLY A 286 -9.46 11.58 17.24
N LEU A 287 -10.24 10.66 17.80
CA LEU A 287 -9.75 9.62 18.71
C LEU A 287 -8.83 8.64 17.98
N ALA A 288 -9.25 8.17 16.80
CA ALA A 288 -8.48 7.24 15.97
C ALA A 288 -7.12 7.81 15.54
N ALA A 289 -7.08 9.11 15.18
CA ALA A 289 -5.83 9.79 14.85
C ALA A 289 -4.81 9.83 16.00
N GLY A 290 -5.29 9.80 17.26
CA GLY A 290 -4.45 9.71 18.45
C GLY A 290 -3.92 8.30 18.74
N THR A 291 -4.40 7.27 18.05
CA THR A 291 -3.98 5.88 18.26
C THR A 291 -2.63 5.66 17.57
N CYS A 292 -1.69 5.01 18.28
CA CYS A 292 -0.40 4.60 17.72
C CYS A 292 -0.61 3.49 16.68
N GLU A 293 0.32 3.42 15.71
CA GLU A 293 0.39 2.32 14.76
C GLU A 293 0.79 1.03 15.50
N ALA A 294 2.05 0.73 15.56
CA ALA A 294 2.58 -0.36 16.37
C ALA A 294 3.86 0.13 17.08
N PRO A 295 4.31 -0.53 18.15
CA PRO A 295 5.56 -0.15 18.79
C PRO A 295 6.73 -0.12 17.80
N GLY A 296 7.39 1.03 17.68
CA GLY A 296 8.52 1.23 16.77
C GLY A 296 8.15 1.45 15.29
N VAL A 297 6.87 1.49 14.94
CA VAL A 297 6.37 1.77 13.59
C VAL A 297 5.83 3.20 13.53
N ASN A 298 6.22 3.94 12.49
CA ASN A 298 5.73 5.29 12.19
C ASN A 298 5.68 5.51 10.68
N LEU A 299 4.95 4.66 9.98
CA LEU A 299 4.75 4.77 8.51
C LEU A 299 3.87 5.97 8.15
N MET A 300 3.04 6.44 9.07
CA MET A 300 2.27 7.68 8.90
C MET A 300 3.15 8.93 8.99
N GLY A 301 4.42 8.81 9.43
CA GLY A 301 5.31 9.95 9.59
C GLY A 301 4.83 10.99 10.61
N LYS A 302 4.15 10.55 11.67
CA LYS A 302 3.68 11.41 12.75
C LYS A 302 4.84 11.91 13.59
N ILE A 303 4.84 13.20 13.93
CA ILE A 303 5.83 13.79 14.81
C ILE A 303 5.11 14.39 16.01
N SER A 304 5.62 14.08 17.21
CA SER A 304 5.06 14.63 18.45
C SER A 304 5.23 16.15 18.50
N SER A 305 4.19 16.88 18.77
CA SER A 305 4.22 18.34 18.97
C SER A 305 3.10 18.79 19.89
N ALA A 306 3.37 19.83 20.69
CA ALA A 306 2.37 20.43 21.57
C ALA A 306 1.29 21.24 20.83
N GLY A 307 1.54 21.55 19.56
CA GLY A 307 0.65 22.35 18.73
C GLY A 307 0.91 22.11 17.24
N GLU A 308 0.44 23.01 16.40
CA GLU A 308 0.57 22.89 14.94
C GLU A 308 2.00 23.06 14.44
N VAL A 309 2.82 23.80 15.18
CA VAL A 309 4.25 24.00 14.86
C VAL A 309 5.04 22.85 15.46
N VAL A 310 5.65 22.06 14.59
CA VAL A 310 6.52 20.94 14.97
C VAL A 310 7.92 21.44 15.34
N ALA A 311 8.54 22.27 14.51
CA ALA A 311 9.86 22.85 14.73
C ALA A 311 9.95 24.26 14.13
N ASP A 312 10.74 25.15 14.76
CA ASP A 312 11.00 26.52 14.30
C ASP A 312 12.48 26.85 14.51
N TYR A 313 13.27 26.82 13.43
CA TYR A 313 14.70 27.09 13.45
C TYR A 313 15.01 28.45 12.81
N ARG A 314 15.88 29.25 13.49
CA ARG A 314 16.34 30.59 13.08
C ARG A 314 17.83 30.56 12.92
N PHE A 315 18.30 29.96 11.82
CA PHE A 315 19.72 29.69 11.62
C PHE A 315 20.61 30.94 11.62
N ALA A 316 20.08 32.08 11.21
CA ALA A 316 20.83 33.34 11.16
C ALA A 316 21.21 33.89 12.56
N THR A 317 20.49 33.49 13.62
CA THR A 317 20.67 33.99 14.98
C THR A 317 21.08 32.92 15.97
N ASP A 318 20.42 31.75 15.92
CA ASP A 318 20.43 30.80 17.02
C ASP A 318 20.92 29.40 16.63
N GLY A 319 21.36 29.20 15.37
CA GLY A 319 21.81 27.90 14.88
C GLY A 319 20.69 26.86 14.86
N GLY A 320 20.97 25.68 15.40
CA GLY A 320 19.98 24.55 15.42
C GLY A 320 19.04 24.53 16.62
N LYS A 321 18.84 25.67 17.31
CA LYS A 321 17.87 25.74 18.41
C LYS A 321 16.44 25.78 17.89
N ASP A 322 15.61 24.91 18.47
CA ASP A 322 14.17 24.85 18.17
C ASP A 322 13.38 25.85 19.05
N PHE A 323 12.64 26.75 18.43
CA PHE A 323 11.76 27.73 19.09
C PHE A 323 10.29 27.31 19.14
N SER A 324 9.93 26.11 18.65
CA SER A 324 8.58 25.60 18.77
C SER A 324 8.19 25.21 20.20
N GLY A 325 9.21 24.91 21.04
CA GLY A 325 9.02 24.38 22.40
C GLY A 325 8.93 22.85 22.46
N ASN A 326 9.05 22.14 21.33
CA ASN A 326 8.97 20.68 21.29
C ASN A 326 10.31 19.97 21.54
N GLY A 327 11.42 20.72 21.55
CA GLY A 327 12.74 20.20 21.94
C GLY A 327 13.50 19.50 20.82
N TYR A 328 13.23 19.83 19.57
CA TYR A 328 13.93 19.29 18.40
C TYR A 328 15.24 20.04 18.09
N ASP A 329 16.01 20.38 19.14
CA ASP A 329 17.31 21.03 19.00
C ASP A 329 18.33 20.11 18.31
N PHE A 330 19.21 20.68 17.47
CA PHE A 330 20.35 19.97 16.91
C PHE A 330 21.61 20.83 16.86
N LYS A 331 22.77 20.16 16.74
CA LYS A 331 24.05 20.86 16.77
C LYS A 331 24.44 21.39 15.39
N VAL A 332 24.61 22.69 15.29
CA VAL A 332 25.16 23.35 14.10
C VAL A 332 26.09 24.47 14.51
N ALA A 333 27.16 24.65 13.74
CA ALA A 333 28.09 25.76 13.97
C ALA A 333 27.39 27.11 13.75
N LYS A 334 27.43 28.00 14.75
CA LYS A 334 26.86 29.35 14.62
C LYS A 334 27.68 30.15 13.61
N SER A 335 27.02 30.70 12.60
CA SER A 335 27.62 31.67 11.69
C SER A 335 27.17 33.08 12.06
N LYS A 336 28.12 34.00 12.24
CA LYS A 336 27.82 35.40 12.62
C LYS A 336 27.06 36.10 11.47
N GLY A 337 25.75 36.35 11.64
CA GLY A 337 24.95 37.16 10.75
C GLY A 337 24.60 36.54 9.38
N LYS A 338 24.99 35.27 9.18
CA LYS A 338 24.59 34.46 8.00
C LYS A 338 23.77 33.29 8.48
N GLY A 339 22.91 32.77 7.61
CA GLY A 339 22.20 31.53 7.86
C GLY A 339 23.12 30.32 7.94
N LEU A 340 22.57 29.16 7.95
CA LEU A 340 23.27 27.90 7.81
C LEU A 340 23.91 27.81 6.43
N VAL A 341 25.24 27.92 6.37
CA VAL A 341 26.00 27.87 5.11
C VAL A 341 26.18 26.40 4.72
N LEU A 342 25.63 26.02 3.59
CA LEU A 342 25.71 24.69 3.01
C LEU A 342 26.70 24.66 1.84
N LYS A 343 27.43 23.57 1.72
CA LYS A 343 28.41 23.31 0.65
C LYS A 343 28.16 21.91 0.09
N GLU A 344 28.78 21.60 -1.03
CA GLU A 344 28.61 20.34 -1.77
C GLU A 344 28.74 19.07 -0.91
N ASN A 345 29.50 19.08 0.14
CA ASN A 345 29.72 17.96 1.05
C ASN A 345 29.25 18.24 2.50
N THR A 346 28.24 19.08 2.65
CA THR A 346 27.68 19.43 3.96
C THR A 346 26.37 18.68 4.15
N ALA A 347 26.34 17.74 5.09
CA ALA A 347 25.12 17.10 5.58
C ALA A 347 25.02 17.32 7.09
N ILE A 348 23.92 17.89 7.54
CA ILE A 348 23.66 18.20 8.94
C ILE A 348 22.48 17.37 9.39
N GLU A 349 22.72 16.50 10.35
CA GLU A 349 21.68 15.64 10.91
C GLU A 349 20.76 16.44 11.82
N THR A 350 19.43 16.20 11.67
CA THR A 350 18.39 16.76 12.53
C THR A 350 17.68 15.64 13.31
N PRO A 351 16.98 15.95 14.40
CA PRO A 351 16.25 14.94 15.18
C PRO A 351 14.93 14.47 14.50
N ILE A 352 14.54 15.05 13.38
CA ILE A 352 13.30 14.72 12.65
C ILE A 352 13.70 13.98 11.37
N VAL A 353 13.35 12.70 11.28
CA VAL A 353 13.69 11.90 10.09
C VAL A 353 12.87 12.35 8.88
N GLU A 354 11.56 12.45 9.05
CA GLU A 354 10.62 12.86 7.99
C GLU A 354 9.30 13.28 8.60
N ILE A 355 8.46 13.98 7.84
CA ILE A 355 7.10 14.32 8.24
C ILE A 355 6.10 13.82 7.20
N GLY A 356 5.09 13.08 7.67
CA GLY A 356 3.99 12.55 6.85
C GLY A 356 2.89 13.57 6.57
N TYR A 357 1.93 13.16 5.76
CA TYR A 357 0.77 13.98 5.38
C TYR A 357 -0.16 14.21 6.59
N ASP A 358 -0.84 15.35 6.72
CA ASP A 358 -0.64 16.61 5.97
C ASP A 358 0.46 17.42 6.65
N TYR A 359 1.26 18.11 5.86
CA TYR A 359 2.32 18.95 6.42
C TYR A 359 2.47 20.28 5.65
N THR A 360 3.16 21.22 6.31
CA THR A 360 3.71 22.42 5.70
C THR A 360 5.15 22.62 6.16
N VAL A 361 6.06 22.85 5.22
CA VAL A 361 7.47 23.20 5.51
C VAL A 361 7.79 24.54 4.87
N GLU A 362 8.15 25.53 5.69
CA GLU A 362 8.58 26.85 5.24
C GLU A 362 10.08 27.02 5.51
N PHE A 363 10.79 27.56 4.55
CA PHE A 363 12.21 27.88 4.70
C PHE A 363 12.61 29.08 3.86
N GLU A 364 13.64 29.79 4.33
CA GLU A 364 14.28 30.86 3.56
C GLU A 364 15.65 30.40 3.08
N MET A 365 15.83 30.41 1.76
CA MET A 365 17.08 29.98 1.13
C MET A 365 17.68 31.07 0.25
N LEU A 366 19.02 31.08 0.20
CA LEU A 366 19.80 31.85 -0.75
C LEU A 366 20.64 30.89 -1.58
N PRO A 367 20.12 30.43 -2.76
CA PRO A 367 20.84 29.48 -3.59
C PRO A 367 22.06 30.13 -4.25
N SER A 368 23.20 29.44 -4.29
CA SER A 368 24.39 29.91 -4.97
C SER A 368 24.34 29.66 -6.47
N SER A 369 24.90 30.58 -7.27
CA SER A 369 25.07 30.45 -8.73
C SER A 369 26.07 29.35 -9.14
N VAL A 370 26.82 28.77 -8.21
CA VAL A 370 27.94 27.84 -8.51
C VAL A 370 27.49 26.40 -8.73
N MET A 371 26.21 26.04 -8.48
CA MET A 371 25.73 24.67 -8.61
C MET A 371 25.70 24.21 -10.07
N LYS A 372 26.48 23.16 -10.39
CA LYS A 372 26.61 22.60 -11.75
C LYS A 372 25.87 21.28 -11.95
N GLN A 373 25.38 20.69 -10.89
CA GLN A 373 24.69 19.41 -10.86
C GLN A 373 23.50 19.46 -9.89
N GLU A 374 22.65 18.44 -9.92
CA GLU A 374 21.56 18.29 -8.95
C GLU A 374 22.12 18.23 -7.53
N ALA A 375 21.58 19.03 -6.64
CA ALA A 375 22.07 19.22 -5.28
C ALA A 375 21.00 18.94 -4.23
N VAL A 376 21.33 18.13 -3.23
CA VAL A 376 20.43 17.73 -2.15
C VAL A 376 20.28 18.86 -1.13
N LEU A 377 19.04 19.31 -0.92
CA LEU A 377 18.69 20.33 0.08
C LEU A 377 18.21 19.70 1.39
N PHE A 378 17.32 18.71 1.31
CA PHE A 378 16.86 17.90 2.43
C PHE A 378 16.84 16.43 2.05
N ALA A 379 17.16 15.53 2.98
CA ALA A 379 17.17 14.09 2.73
C ALA A 379 16.69 13.27 3.92
N SER A 380 16.12 12.11 3.60
CA SER A 380 15.86 10.97 4.48
C SER A 380 16.27 9.69 3.74
N PRO A 381 16.20 8.49 4.35
CA PRO A 381 16.50 7.24 3.66
C PRO A 381 15.65 6.99 2.40
N ASN A 382 14.42 7.50 2.35
CA ASN A 382 13.44 7.17 1.31
C ASN A 382 13.15 8.31 0.33
N ALA A 383 13.56 9.54 0.67
CA ALA A 383 13.25 10.71 -0.15
C ALA A 383 14.34 11.80 -0.06
N SER A 384 14.38 12.66 -1.06
CA SER A 384 15.17 13.89 -1.02
C SER A 384 14.47 15.04 -1.74
N VAL A 385 14.62 16.26 -1.19
CA VAL A 385 14.31 17.50 -1.88
C VAL A 385 15.59 18.01 -2.49
N VAL A 386 15.57 18.32 -3.77
CA VAL A 386 16.77 18.68 -4.54
C VAL A 386 16.59 20.03 -5.25
N TYR A 387 17.72 20.67 -5.49
CA TYR A 387 17.84 21.86 -6.32
C TYR A 387 18.58 21.49 -7.60
N THR A 388 17.98 21.78 -8.76
CA THR A 388 18.49 21.34 -10.06
C THR A 388 19.45 22.37 -10.69
N PRO A 389 20.29 21.99 -11.68
CA PRO A 389 21.17 22.92 -12.38
C PRO A 389 20.46 24.05 -13.15
N ASP A 390 19.19 23.82 -13.53
CA ASP A 390 18.31 24.81 -14.15
C ASP A 390 17.51 25.63 -13.11
N HIS A 391 18.00 25.62 -11.86
CA HIS A 391 17.51 26.45 -10.76
C HIS A 391 16.05 26.19 -10.37
N LYS A 392 15.64 24.93 -10.34
CA LYS A 392 14.31 24.51 -9.88
C LYS A 392 14.43 23.67 -8.62
N LEU A 393 13.35 23.63 -7.84
CA LEU A 393 13.18 22.60 -6.81
C LEU A 393 12.53 21.37 -7.43
N GLY A 394 12.98 20.21 -6.97
CA GLY A 394 12.39 18.93 -7.26
C GLY A 394 12.49 18.01 -6.04
N PHE A 395 11.94 16.81 -6.18
CA PHE A 395 12.09 15.79 -5.16
C PHE A 395 12.18 14.40 -5.79
N ARG A 396 12.91 13.52 -5.08
CA ARG A 396 13.05 12.11 -5.39
C ARG A 396 12.37 11.29 -4.31
N ARG A 397 11.65 10.27 -4.70
CA ARG A 397 11.16 9.21 -3.83
C ARG A 397 10.96 7.92 -4.63
N ASP A 398 11.22 6.78 -4.05
CA ASP A 398 10.93 5.45 -4.63
C ASP A 398 11.39 5.28 -6.09
N GLY A 399 12.56 5.83 -6.41
CA GLY A 399 13.11 5.80 -7.77
C GLY A 399 12.50 6.80 -8.76
N TYR A 400 11.51 7.60 -8.35
CA TYR A 400 10.89 8.65 -9.17
C TYR A 400 11.49 10.02 -8.88
N PHE A 401 11.51 10.86 -9.91
CA PHE A 401 11.97 12.23 -9.83
C PHE A 401 10.92 13.18 -10.41
N TYR A 402 10.53 14.16 -9.62
CA TYR A 402 9.57 15.20 -10.00
C TYR A 402 10.18 16.58 -9.79
N THR A 403 9.91 17.51 -10.72
CA THR A 403 10.47 18.86 -10.68
C THR A 403 9.33 19.87 -10.83
N PHE A 404 9.32 20.89 -9.96
CA PHE A 404 8.47 22.06 -10.16
C PHE A 404 8.96 22.87 -11.35
N SER A 405 8.05 23.59 -12.00
CA SER A 405 8.37 24.42 -13.18
C SER A 405 9.01 25.75 -12.83
N HIS A 406 8.82 26.23 -11.57
CA HIS A 406 9.34 27.52 -11.11
C HIS A 406 10.88 27.57 -11.11
N VAL A 407 11.43 28.62 -11.73
CA VAL A 407 12.89 28.87 -11.79
C VAL A 407 13.27 29.92 -10.78
N PHE A 408 14.14 29.57 -9.83
CA PHE A 408 14.67 30.47 -8.83
C PHE A 408 15.83 31.29 -9.38
N GLN A 409 15.97 32.53 -8.90
CA GLN A 409 17.12 33.35 -9.24
C GLN A 409 18.28 33.03 -8.28
N PRO A 410 19.47 32.64 -8.79
CA PRO A 410 20.66 32.48 -7.96
C PRO A 410 21.03 33.75 -7.22
N ASP A 411 21.67 33.61 -6.07
CA ASP A 411 22.16 34.70 -5.21
C ASP A 411 21.05 35.71 -4.76
N VAL A 412 19.76 35.28 -4.86
CA VAL A 412 18.61 36.04 -4.36
C VAL A 412 17.96 35.27 -3.20
N LEU A 413 17.77 35.96 -2.07
CA LEU A 413 17.06 35.38 -0.93
C LEU A 413 15.58 35.19 -1.27
N VAL A 414 15.08 33.99 -1.01
CA VAL A 414 13.70 33.62 -1.33
C VAL A 414 13.07 32.84 -0.19
N LYS A 415 11.80 33.15 0.10
CA LYS A 415 10.96 32.36 1.02
C LYS A 415 10.23 31.29 0.23
N VAL A 416 10.42 30.04 0.62
CA VAL A 416 9.80 28.85 0.02
C VAL A 416 8.86 28.23 1.04
N LYS A 417 7.69 27.79 0.60
CA LYS A 417 6.77 26.95 1.35
C LYS A 417 6.38 25.73 0.51
N VAL A 418 6.59 24.54 1.07
CA VAL A 418 6.17 23.27 0.49
C VAL A 418 5.02 22.74 1.34
N VAL A 419 3.90 22.42 0.69
CA VAL A 419 2.71 21.84 1.35
C VAL A 419 2.44 20.48 0.72
N GLY A 420 2.46 19.44 1.53
CA GLY A 420 2.20 18.07 1.07
C GLY A 420 0.94 17.49 1.68
N ASP A 421 0.17 16.83 0.84
CA ASP A 421 -0.97 16.02 1.23
C ASP A 421 -0.96 14.67 0.50
N ALA A 422 -1.90 13.80 0.81
CA ALA A 422 -2.02 12.46 0.23
C ALA A 422 -2.35 12.44 -1.28
N LYS A 423 -2.54 13.62 -1.90
CA LYS A 423 -2.89 13.75 -3.34
C LYS A 423 -1.82 14.44 -4.16
N GLY A 424 -0.89 15.14 -3.50
CA GLY A 424 0.16 15.84 -4.21
C GLY A 424 0.96 16.83 -3.34
N THR A 425 1.81 17.60 -3.99
CA THR A 425 2.74 18.55 -3.37
C THR A 425 2.61 19.92 -4.00
N SER A 426 2.37 20.95 -3.19
CA SER A 426 2.28 22.35 -3.62
C SER A 426 3.56 23.11 -3.30
N LEU A 427 3.99 23.97 -4.22
CA LEU A 427 5.07 24.92 -4.03
C LEU A 427 4.51 26.35 -3.95
N TYR A 428 4.99 27.08 -2.94
CA TYR A 428 4.76 28.51 -2.81
C TYR A 428 6.10 29.26 -2.77
N VAL A 429 6.16 30.41 -3.41
CA VAL A 429 7.35 31.26 -3.45
C VAL A 429 6.93 32.67 -3.01
N ASN A 430 7.60 33.22 -2.01
CA ASN A 430 7.34 34.54 -1.43
C ASN A 430 5.86 34.74 -1.04
N GLY A 431 5.18 33.67 -0.60
CA GLY A 431 3.78 33.67 -0.17
C GLY A 431 2.77 33.36 -1.26
N GLU A 432 3.15 33.34 -2.52
CA GLU A 432 2.27 33.01 -3.64
C GLU A 432 2.38 31.53 -4.02
N LYS A 433 1.23 30.87 -4.25
CA LYS A 433 1.21 29.51 -4.77
C LYS A 433 1.62 29.52 -6.26
N VAL A 434 2.74 28.90 -6.56
CA VAL A 434 3.27 28.87 -7.92
C VAL A 434 2.95 27.60 -8.67
N GLU A 435 2.81 26.47 -7.96
CA GLU A 435 2.51 25.19 -8.61
C GLU A 435 1.92 24.16 -7.65
N TYR A 436 1.15 23.22 -8.20
CA TYR A 436 0.70 22.01 -7.55
C TYR A 436 1.00 20.80 -8.43
N LEU A 437 1.85 19.91 -7.95
CA LEU A 437 2.09 18.61 -8.56
C LEU A 437 1.09 17.60 -7.95
N GLY A 438 0.01 17.35 -8.68
CA GLY A 438 -0.99 16.35 -8.34
C GLY A 438 -0.73 14.99 -8.98
N ALA A 439 -1.74 14.15 -9.05
CA ALA A 439 -1.65 12.86 -9.72
C ALA A 439 -1.59 13.01 -11.24
N GLU A 440 -0.60 12.41 -11.88
CA GLU A 440 -0.51 12.30 -13.34
C GLU A 440 -1.36 11.13 -13.82
N LYS A 441 -2.36 11.39 -14.67
CA LYS A 441 -3.16 10.35 -15.29
C LYS A 441 -2.42 9.71 -16.46
N LYS A 442 -2.20 8.39 -16.42
CA LYS A 442 -1.70 7.59 -17.54
C LYS A 442 -2.76 6.63 -18.05
N LEU A 443 -2.94 6.59 -19.37
CA LEU A 443 -3.84 5.65 -20.02
C LEU A 443 -3.06 4.43 -20.47
N PHE A 444 -3.68 3.26 -20.32
CA PHE A 444 -3.15 1.98 -20.80
C PHE A 444 -4.29 1.09 -21.29
N LYS A 445 -3.96 0.06 -22.04
CA LYS A 445 -4.92 -0.98 -22.40
C LYS A 445 -4.78 -2.15 -21.43
N ASN A 446 -5.88 -2.51 -20.79
CA ASN A 446 -5.90 -3.68 -19.92
C ASN A 446 -5.82 -4.99 -20.76
N LEU A 447 -5.72 -6.13 -20.09
CA LEU A 447 -5.59 -7.45 -20.71
C LEU A 447 -6.73 -7.80 -21.70
N LYS A 448 -7.89 -7.15 -21.56
CA LYS A 448 -9.02 -7.29 -22.49
C LYS A 448 -9.00 -6.28 -23.64
N GLY A 449 -7.89 -5.52 -23.80
CA GLY A 449 -7.74 -4.48 -24.81
C GLY A 449 -8.58 -3.22 -24.56
N LYS A 450 -9.27 -3.12 -23.43
CA LYS A 450 -10.08 -1.96 -23.05
C LYS A 450 -9.17 -0.88 -22.45
N GLU A 451 -9.40 0.38 -22.84
CA GLU A 451 -8.70 1.51 -22.23
C GLU A 451 -9.05 1.65 -20.75
N SER A 452 -8.04 1.83 -19.93
CA SER A 452 -8.11 2.05 -18.50
C SER A 452 -7.14 3.14 -18.10
N ALA A 453 -7.20 3.62 -16.85
CA ALA A 453 -6.34 4.67 -16.35
C ALA A 453 -5.70 4.28 -15.02
N MET A 454 -4.46 4.75 -14.83
CA MET A 454 -3.82 4.81 -13.53
C MET A 454 -3.36 6.24 -13.22
N TYR A 455 -3.07 6.50 -11.98
CA TYR A 455 -2.68 7.82 -11.48
C TYR A 455 -1.34 7.73 -10.75
N ILE A 456 -0.28 8.28 -11.35
CA ILE A 456 1.03 8.38 -10.69
C ILE A 456 0.96 9.53 -9.71
N GLN A 457 1.15 9.26 -8.42
CA GLN A 457 1.04 10.23 -7.35
C GLN A 457 2.34 11.05 -7.22
N HIS A 458 2.24 12.37 -7.29
CA HIS A 458 3.35 13.29 -7.02
C HIS A 458 3.34 13.76 -5.57
N THR A 459 3.21 12.80 -4.65
CA THR A 459 3.23 13.04 -3.21
C THR A 459 4.64 12.95 -2.66
N LEU A 460 4.90 13.60 -1.54
CA LEU A 460 6.18 13.59 -0.85
C LEU A 460 5.94 13.49 0.66
N VAL A 461 6.41 12.43 1.30
CA VAL A 461 6.70 12.45 2.74
C VAL A 461 7.97 13.28 2.89
N PHE A 462 7.87 14.44 3.58
CA PHE A 462 8.95 15.43 3.52
C PHE A 462 10.19 14.95 4.28
N PRO A 463 11.35 14.84 3.62
CA PRO A 463 12.57 14.35 4.24
C PRO A 463 13.22 15.44 5.08
N LEU A 464 13.59 15.10 6.32
CA LEU A 464 14.21 16.05 7.25
C LEU A 464 15.39 15.49 8.04
N GLN A 465 15.78 14.21 7.85
CA GLN A 465 16.89 13.65 8.60
C GLN A 465 18.20 14.43 8.38
N TYR A 466 18.42 14.87 7.16
CA TYR A 466 19.60 15.66 6.81
C TYR A 466 19.22 16.95 6.10
N ILE A 467 19.90 18.04 6.47
CA ILE A 467 19.94 19.29 5.71
C ILE A 467 21.23 19.28 4.90
N GLY A 468 21.14 19.34 3.56
CA GLY A 468 22.27 19.18 2.64
C GLY A 468 22.54 17.71 2.27
N GLY A 469 23.73 17.44 1.72
CA GLY A 469 24.15 16.11 1.28
C GLY A 469 25.65 15.88 1.46
N THR A 470 26.05 14.61 1.56
CA THR A 470 27.45 14.21 1.79
C THR A 470 28.33 14.30 0.53
N GLU A 471 27.72 14.21 -0.65
CA GLU A 471 28.43 14.21 -1.95
C GLU A 471 27.95 15.35 -2.86
N ASN A 472 26.63 15.52 -2.98
CA ASN A 472 26.02 16.53 -3.85
C ASN A 472 25.09 17.44 -3.02
N GLY A 473 25.62 18.06 -1.97
CA GLY A 473 24.85 18.95 -1.13
C GLY A 473 24.56 20.29 -1.81
N PHE A 474 23.42 20.87 -1.45
CA PHE A 474 23.03 22.20 -1.85
C PHE A 474 24.11 23.23 -1.45
N CYS A 475 24.48 24.11 -2.36
CA CYS A 475 25.39 25.22 -2.10
C CYS A 475 24.60 26.52 -1.94
N GLY A 476 24.73 27.14 -0.76
CA GLY A 476 24.01 28.38 -0.44
C GLY A 476 23.82 28.59 1.04
N GLU A 477 22.83 29.38 1.40
CA GLU A 477 22.44 29.61 2.80
C GLU A 477 21.00 29.18 3.05
N LEU A 478 20.73 28.59 4.21
CA LEU A 478 19.41 28.40 4.76
C LEU A 478 19.25 29.29 5.99
N ARG A 479 18.34 30.28 5.97
CA ARG A 479 18.21 31.26 7.06
C ARG A 479 17.21 30.84 8.12
N SER A 480 16.16 30.18 7.72
CA SER A 480 15.11 29.66 8.61
C SER A 480 14.54 28.36 8.07
N LEU A 481 13.99 27.54 8.97
CA LEU A 481 13.21 26.36 8.63
C LEU A 481 12.10 26.22 9.67
N LYS A 482 10.85 26.15 9.21
CA LYS A 482 9.70 25.98 10.07
C LYS A 482 8.81 24.85 9.54
N VAL A 483 8.41 23.96 10.44
CA VAL A 483 7.69 22.73 10.13
C VAL A 483 6.36 22.72 10.86
N TYR A 484 5.30 22.38 10.14
CA TYR A 484 3.95 22.27 10.68
C TYR A 484 3.37 20.89 10.37
N ASN A 485 2.61 20.33 11.30
CA ASN A 485 1.87 19.08 11.15
C ASN A 485 0.48 19.25 10.56
N LYS A 486 0.31 20.24 9.72
CA LYS A 486 -0.95 20.52 9.02
C LYS A 486 -0.69 21.18 7.68
N LYS A 487 -1.68 21.08 6.80
CA LYS A 487 -1.74 21.81 5.54
C LYS A 487 -2.09 23.28 5.80
N MET A 488 -1.23 24.19 5.33
CA MET A 488 -1.45 25.64 5.38
C MET A 488 -1.45 26.20 3.96
N GLU A 489 -2.62 26.52 3.46
CA GLU A 489 -2.81 27.16 2.14
C GLU A 489 -2.50 28.65 2.15
#